data_a88c227cb8e4b92364957d251ea09d89
#
_entry.id   a88c227cb8e4b92364957d251ea09d89
#
_cell.length_a   1.000
_cell.length_b   1.000
_cell.length_c   1.000
_cell.angle_alpha   90.00
_cell.angle_beta   90.00
_cell.angle_gamma   90.00
#
_symmetry.space_group_name_H-M   'P 1'
#
loop_
_entity.id
_entity.type
_entity.pdbx_description
1 polymer ?
#
loop_
_entity_poly.entity_id
_entity_poly.type
_entity_poly.pdbx_seq_one_letter_code
_entity_poly.pdbx_strand_id
1 'polypeptide(L)'
;MKKKFLTVIAVALALISLSACAKKTNGVEEENKKETAENINQKKEDDKKSNELYLVDNGSQKGFAFQQERSLEKFNGSEVNFWIKNKGEYPVEIKINGEYPVIVEAGKDGETSAPIKKDKVDYKFLASPTEGGEIDIDFKIVQSN
;
A
#
# COMPACT_ATOMS: atom_id res chain seq x y z
N MET A 1 17.46 -43.69 27.23
CA MET A 1 17.91 -42.59 28.12
C MET A 1 17.27 -41.31 27.65
N LYS A 2 16.34 -40.78 28.44
CA LYS A 2 15.55 -39.59 28.14
C LYS A 2 16.26 -38.37 28.74
N LYS A 3 16.75 -37.43 27.93
CA LYS A 3 17.26 -36.14 28.44
C LYS A 3 16.19 -35.08 28.20
N LYS A 4 15.59 -34.62 29.27
CA LYS A 4 14.69 -33.47 29.33
C LYS A 4 15.54 -32.20 29.40
N PHE A 5 15.43 -31.31 28.42
CA PHE A 5 15.94 -29.94 28.54
C PHE A 5 14.81 -29.02 28.96
N LEU A 6 14.95 -28.50 30.15
CA LEU A 6 14.10 -27.49 30.74
C LEU A 6 14.70 -26.13 30.39
N THR A 7 14.04 -25.36 29.52
CA THR A 7 14.45 -24.01 29.20
C THR A 7 13.60 -23.02 29.98
N VAL A 8 14.22 -22.33 30.91
CA VAL A 8 13.64 -21.25 31.71
C VAL A 8 13.56 -20.00 30.89
N ILE A 9 12.35 -19.47 30.69
CA ILE A 9 12.11 -18.17 30.05
C ILE A 9 12.08 -17.10 31.13
N ALA A 10 13.07 -16.23 31.15
CA ALA A 10 13.08 -15.04 31.98
C ALA A 10 12.31 -13.91 31.28
N VAL A 11 11.21 -13.50 31.87
CA VAL A 11 10.43 -12.33 31.45
C VAL A 11 11.01 -11.10 32.13
N ALA A 12 11.56 -10.18 31.34
CA ALA A 12 11.95 -8.86 31.80
C ALA A 12 10.88 -7.84 31.41
N LEU A 13 10.12 -7.40 32.41
CA LEU A 13 9.19 -6.25 32.32
C LEU A 13 10.00 -4.96 32.50
N ALA A 14 10.06 -4.12 31.48
CA ALA A 14 10.53 -2.75 31.60
C ALA A 14 9.34 -1.79 31.52
N LEU A 15 8.98 -1.22 32.66
CA LEU A 15 8.06 -0.11 32.79
C LEU A 15 8.79 1.19 32.46
N ILE A 16 8.31 1.94 31.47
CA ILE A 16 8.76 3.31 31.26
C ILE A 16 7.57 4.25 31.48
N SER A 17 7.75 5.07 32.48
CA SER A 17 6.83 6.04 33.03
C SER A 17 6.60 7.24 32.14
N LEU A 18 5.34 7.69 32.13
CA LEU A 18 4.86 8.99 31.63
C LEU A 18 5.54 10.15 32.36
N SER A 19 5.89 11.19 31.59
CA SER A 19 6.11 12.51 32.12
C SER A 19 5.29 13.52 31.33
N ALA A 20 4.21 13.96 31.94
CA ALA A 20 3.40 15.08 31.51
C ALA A 20 4.03 16.38 32.01
N CYS A 21 4.18 17.37 31.15
CA CYS A 21 4.31 18.76 31.59
C CYS A 21 3.43 19.66 30.75
N ALA A 22 2.35 20.08 31.38
CA ALA A 22 1.55 21.22 30.96
C ALA A 22 2.21 22.52 31.45
N LYS A 23 2.28 23.54 30.62
CA LYS A 23 2.23 24.94 31.09
C LYS A 23 1.63 25.86 30.03
N LYS A 24 0.57 26.47 30.48
CA LYS A 24 -0.27 27.50 29.94
C LYS A 24 0.40 28.86 30.17
N THR A 25 0.34 29.80 29.23
CA THR A 25 0.04 31.21 29.50
C THR A 25 -0.27 32.01 28.24
N ASN A 26 -1.24 32.87 28.42
CA ASN A 26 -1.89 33.83 27.53
C ASN A 26 -0.99 35.02 27.12
N GLY A 27 -1.42 35.75 26.07
CA GLY A 27 -0.99 37.10 25.72
C GLY A 27 -1.32 37.44 24.28
N VAL A 28 -2.29 38.05 24.08
CA VAL A 28 -3.06 39.07 23.37
C VAL A 28 -2.21 40.16 22.70
N GLU A 29 -2.79 40.67 21.57
CA GLU A 29 -2.56 41.94 20.84
C GLU A 29 -1.63 41.82 19.62
N GLU A 30 -2.17 42.00 18.47
CA GLU A 30 -2.83 43.04 17.65
C GLU A 30 -1.85 43.84 16.77
N GLU A 31 -2.29 43.96 15.53
CA GLU A 31 -2.11 45.02 14.53
C GLU A 31 -1.00 44.95 13.47
N ASN A 32 -1.52 44.94 12.30
CA ASN A 32 -1.36 45.85 11.14
C ASN A 32 -0.54 45.40 9.90
N LYS A 33 -1.34 45.07 8.87
CA LYS A 33 -1.33 45.67 7.51
C LYS A 33 0.01 45.94 6.81
N LYS A 34 0.26 45.20 5.70
CA LYS A 34 0.40 45.85 4.39
C LYS A 34 0.46 44.84 3.23
N GLU A 35 -0.38 45.09 2.25
CA GLU A 35 -0.40 44.52 0.92
C GLU A 35 0.98 44.62 0.24
N THR A 36 1.34 43.55 -0.46
CA THR A 36 1.95 43.68 -1.79
C THR A 36 1.59 42.43 -2.61
N ALA A 37 0.75 42.68 -3.58
CA ALA A 37 0.49 41.75 -4.66
C ALA A 37 1.71 41.68 -5.56
N GLU A 38 2.18 40.45 -5.87
CA GLU A 38 2.84 40.21 -7.15
C GLU A 38 2.89 38.72 -7.49
N ASN A 39 2.25 38.43 -8.59
CA ASN A 39 2.60 37.50 -9.63
C ASN A 39 2.51 36.01 -9.34
N ILE A 40 1.29 35.51 -9.34
CA ILE A 40 0.99 34.10 -9.54
C ILE A 40 1.18 33.81 -11.03
N ASN A 41 2.35 33.32 -11.36
CA ASN A 41 2.56 32.65 -12.64
C ASN A 41 1.90 31.27 -12.55
N GLN A 42 0.62 31.23 -12.93
CA GLN A 42 -0.11 29.97 -13.13
C GLN A 42 0.50 29.25 -14.34
N LYS A 43 1.43 28.36 -14.07
CA LYS A 43 1.72 27.27 -14.97
C LYS A 43 0.51 26.34 -14.91
N LYS A 44 -0.38 26.48 -15.89
CA LYS A 44 -1.38 25.47 -16.22
C LYS A 44 -0.60 24.23 -16.65
N GLU A 45 -0.36 23.32 -15.74
CA GLU A 45 -0.25 21.90 -16.06
C GLU A 45 -1.68 21.47 -16.37
N ASP A 46 -1.89 21.02 -17.60
CA ASP A 46 -3.08 20.29 -18.00
C ASP A 46 -3.12 19.00 -17.18
N ASP A 47 -3.70 19.08 -15.98
CA ASP A 47 -4.18 17.93 -15.23
C ASP A 47 -5.30 17.29 -16.05
N LYS A 48 -4.89 16.40 -16.94
CA LYS A 48 -5.74 15.33 -17.43
C LYS A 48 -6.01 14.46 -16.19
N LYS A 49 -7.04 14.83 -15.43
CA LYS A 49 -7.51 14.14 -14.24
C LYS A 49 -7.85 12.72 -14.66
N SER A 50 -6.87 11.81 -14.56
CA SER A 50 -7.13 10.39 -14.67
C SER A 50 -8.08 10.06 -13.53
N ASN A 51 -9.27 9.54 -13.87
CA ASN A 51 -10.22 9.05 -12.88
C ASN A 51 -9.68 7.72 -12.32
N GLU A 52 -8.59 7.81 -11.58
CA GLU A 52 -7.95 6.69 -10.90
C GLU A 52 -8.35 6.71 -9.42
N LEU A 53 -8.89 5.61 -8.94
CA LEU A 53 -9.16 5.39 -7.54
C LEU A 53 -8.10 4.43 -6.98
N TYR A 54 -7.19 4.94 -6.17
CA TYR A 54 -6.20 4.13 -5.46
C TYR A 54 -6.86 3.40 -4.30
N LEU A 55 -7.03 2.09 -4.44
CA LEU A 55 -7.51 1.21 -3.38
C LEU A 55 -6.37 0.86 -2.41
N VAL A 56 -5.14 0.76 -2.95
CA VAL A 56 -3.87 0.69 -2.23
C VAL A 56 -2.83 1.45 -3.06
N ASP A 57 -2.20 2.47 -2.49
CA ASP A 57 -1.17 3.26 -3.18
C ASP A 57 0.25 2.77 -2.86
N ASN A 58 0.53 2.48 -1.59
CA ASN A 58 1.86 2.10 -1.12
C ASN A 58 1.78 0.87 -0.22
N GLY A 59 1.44 -0.29 -0.81
CA GLY A 59 1.46 -1.57 -0.13
C GLY A 59 2.85 -2.19 -0.15
N SER A 60 3.19 -2.97 0.88
CA SER A 60 4.40 -3.79 0.92
C SER A 60 4.09 -5.13 1.58
N GLN A 61 4.65 -6.20 1.05
CA GLN A 61 4.47 -7.56 1.57
C GLN A 61 5.76 -8.36 1.46
N LYS A 62 6.11 -9.03 2.56
CA LYS A 62 7.18 -10.02 2.60
C LYS A 62 6.66 -11.31 3.22
N GLY A 63 7.00 -12.47 2.63
CA GLY A 63 6.57 -13.78 3.10
C GLY A 63 6.33 -14.77 1.96
N PHE A 64 5.60 -15.85 2.23
CA PHE A 64 5.43 -16.94 1.26
C PHE A 64 4.41 -16.64 0.16
N ALA A 65 3.46 -15.77 0.42
CA ALA A 65 2.44 -15.35 -0.55
C ALA A 65 1.74 -14.07 -0.09
N PHE A 66 1.04 -13.43 -1.02
CA PHE A 66 0.13 -12.32 -0.77
C PHE A 66 -1.26 -12.66 -1.27
N GLN A 67 -2.25 -12.33 -0.48
CA GLN A 67 -3.66 -12.36 -0.87
C GLN A 67 -4.40 -11.21 -0.22
N GLN A 68 -5.15 -10.47 -1.03
CA GLN A 68 -6.02 -9.40 -0.57
C GLN A 68 -7.34 -9.44 -1.34
N GLU A 69 -8.45 -9.13 -0.68
CA GLU A 69 -9.77 -9.01 -1.29
C GLU A 69 -10.29 -7.57 -1.16
N ARG A 70 -10.96 -7.10 -2.22
CA ARG A 70 -11.63 -5.80 -2.27
C ARG A 70 -12.95 -5.92 -3.01
N SER A 71 -14.01 -5.38 -2.42
CA SER A 71 -15.29 -5.21 -3.10
C SER A 71 -15.22 -3.97 -3.99
N LEU A 72 -15.45 -4.13 -5.28
CA LEU A 72 -15.34 -3.07 -6.27
C LEU A 72 -16.70 -2.65 -6.81
N GLU A 73 -16.85 -1.38 -7.10
CA GLU A 73 -18.05 -0.78 -7.67
C GLU A 73 -17.73 -0.17 -9.05
N LYS A 74 -18.46 -0.59 -10.06
CA LYS A 74 -18.19 -0.22 -11.45
C LYS A 74 -18.24 1.29 -11.72
N PHE A 75 -19.00 2.05 -10.91
CA PHE A 75 -19.06 3.50 -11.07
C PHE A 75 -17.73 4.23 -10.79
N ASN A 76 -16.81 3.58 -10.03
CA ASN A 76 -15.49 4.11 -9.75
C ASN A 76 -14.47 3.83 -10.85
N GLY A 77 -14.84 3.02 -11.86
CA GLY A 77 -13.99 2.64 -12.98
C GLY A 77 -14.35 1.27 -13.52
N SER A 78 -14.01 1.01 -14.77
CA SER A 78 -14.37 -0.22 -15.50
C SER A 78 -13.31 -1.31 -15.45
N GLU A 79 -12.12 -1.00 -14.94
CA GLU A 79 -10.97 -1.89 -14.85
C GLU A 79 -10.30 -1.77 -13.49
N VAL A 80 -9.70 -2.85 -13.00
CA VAL A 80 -8.82 -2.84 -11.84
C VAL A 80 -7.44 -3.35 -12.22
N ASN A 81 -6.41 -2.64 -11.75
CA ASN A 81 -5.01 -2.91 -12.02
C ASN A 81 -4.31 -3.31 -10.72
N PHE A 82 -3.53 -4.37 -10.78
CA PHE A 82 -2.67 -4.84 -9.71
C PHE A 82 -1.22 -4.79 -10.18
N TRP A 83 -0.49 -3.78 -9.71
CA TRP A 83 0.92 -3.55 -10.00
C TRP A 83 1.78 -4.01 -8.83
N ILE A 84 2.94 -4.61 -9.14
CA ILE A 84 3.98 -4.91 -8.16
C ILE A 84 5.36 -4.45 -8.63
N LYS A 85 6.22 -4.17 -7.64
CA LYS A 85 7.66 -4.17 -7.78
C LYS A 85 8.21 -5.37 -7.02
N ASN A 86 8.81 -6.31 -7.72
CA ASN A 86 9.44 -7.48 -7.11
C ASN A 86 10.85 -7.10 -6.61
N LYS A 87 11.01 -7.01 -5.28
CA LYS A 87 12.30 -6.76 -4.62
C LYS A 87 12.98 -8.04 -4.15
N GLY A 88 12.29 -9.17 -4.29
CA GLY A 88 12.78 -10.49 -3.91
C GLY A 88 13.76 -11.09 -4.93
N GLU A 89 14.22 -12.27 -4.61
CA GLU A 89 15.20 -13.02 -5.41
C GLU A 89 14.55 -13.99 -6.43
N TYR A 90 13.25 -14.29 -6.24
CA TYR A 90 12.51 -15.25 -7.06
C TYR A 90 11.48 -14.55 -7.94
N PRO A 91 11.19 -15.08 -9.14
CA PRO A 91 10.08 -14.59 -9.94
C PRO A 91 8.74 -14.74 -9.20
N VAL A 92 7.88 -13.74 -9.30
CA VAL A 92 6.58 -13.68 -8.64
C VAL A 92 5.47 -13.70 -9.69
N GLU A 93 4.56 -14.67 -9.57
CA GLU A 93 3.33 -14.68 -10.36
C GLU A 93 2.25 -13.87 -9.64
N ILE A 94 1.66 -12.91 -10.35
CA ILE A 94 0.51 -12.12 -9.88
C ILE A 94 -0.74 -12.46 -10.66
N LYS A 95 -1.90 -12.46 -9.99
CA LYS A 95 -3.21 -12.79 -10.57
C LYS A 95 -4.32 -11.94 -9.95
N ILE A 96 -5.39 -11.76 -10.72
CA ILE A 96 -6.66 -11.23 -10.22
C ILE A 96 -7.72 -12.32 -10.37
N ASN A 97 -8.40 -12.71 -9.28
CA ASN A 97 -9.40 -13.79 -9.22
C ASN A 97 -8.90 -15.17 -9.68
N GLY A 98 -7.58 -15.42 -9.62
CA GLY A 98 -6.95 -16.62 -10.15
C GLY A 98 -6.78 -16.63 -11.67
N GLU A 99 -7.17 -15.55 -12.34
CA GLU A 99 -7.05 -15.31 -13.78
C GLU A 99 -6.00 -14.22 -14.06
N TYR A 100 -5.74 -13.95 -15.34
CA TYR A 100 -4.82 -12.90 -15.81
C TYR A 100 -3.40 -13.01 -15.21
N PRO A 101 -2.73 -14.18 -15.33
CA PRO A 101 -1.41 -14.37 -14.74
C PRO A 101 -0.35 -13.54 -15.44
N VAL A 102 0.50 -12.88 -14.63
CA VAL A 102 1.72 -12.21 -15.09
C VAL A 102 2.87 -12.64 -14.20
N ILE A 103 4.01 -12.99 -14.77
CA ILE A 103 5.24 -13.32 -14.05
C ILE A 103 6.13 -12.07 -14.04
N VAL A 104 6.53 -11.67 -12.84
CA VAL A 104 7.39 -10.51 -12.61
C VAL A 104 8.73 -11.01 -12.09
N GLU A 105 9.76 -10.87 -12.91
CA GLU A 105 11.12 -11.29 -12.60
C GLU A 105 11.70 -10.53 -11.40
N ALA A 106 12.71 -11.13 -10.76
CA ALA A 106 13.43 -10.51 -9.65
C ALA A 106 13.96 -9.11 -10.01
N GLY A 107 13.69 -8.12 -9.16
CA GLY A 107 14.08 -6.72 -9.36
C GLY A 107 13.30 -5.96 -10.43
N LYS A 108 12.26 -6.55 -11.02
CA LYS A 108 11.41 -5.93 -12.05
C LYS A 108 10.06 -5.49 -11.51
N ASP A 109 9.41 -4.65 -12.30
CA ASP A 109 8.03 -4.25 -12.11
C ASP A 109 7.13 -5.01 -13.08
N GLY A 110 5.87 -5.21 -12.70
CA GLY A 110 4.87 -5.82 -13.55
C GLY A 110 3.47 -5.51 -13.08
N GLU A 111 2.51 -5.65 -13.99
CA GLU A 111 1.11 -5.33 -13.76
C GLU A 111 0.21 -6.35 -14.43
N THR A 112 -0.90 -6.65 -13.77
CA THR A 112 -2.02 -7.40 -14.34
C THR A 112 -3.30 -6.61 -14.15
N SER A 113 -4.25 -6.73 -15.08
CA SER A 113 -5.53 -6.05 -15.01
C SER A 113 -6.71 -6.97 -15.25
N ALA A 114 -7.88 -6.56 -14.74
CA ALA A 114 -9.12 -7.27 -14.93
C ALA A 114 -10.32 -6.32 -15.10
N PRO A 115 -11.27 -6.62 -16.00
CA PRO A 115 -12.45 -5.78 -16.18
C PRO A 115 -13.43 -5.91 -15.01
N ILE A 116 -14.01 -4.80 -14.58
CA ILE A 116 -15.09 -4.76 -13.59
C ILE A 116 -16.44 -4.87 -14.31
N LYS A 117 -17.00 -6.08 -14.31
CA LYS A 117 -18.23 -6.38 -15.07
C LYS A 117 -19.52 -6.05 -14.32
N LYS A 118 -19.49 -6.11 -12.99
CA LYS A 118 -20.67 -5.91 -12.11
C LYS A 118 -20.31 -5.08 -10.91
N ASP A 119 -21.30 -4.42 -10.32
CA ASP A 119 -21.14 -3.70 -9.07
C ASP A 119 -21.09 -4.65 -7.87
N LYS A 120 -20.34 -4.24 -6.83
CA LYS A 120 -20.23 -4.94 -5.54
C LYS A 120 -19.79 -6.40 -5.68
N VAL A 121 -18.78 -6.62 -6.51
CA VAL A 121 -18.13 -7.92 -6.67
C VAL A 121 -16.76 -7.89 -6.00
N ASP A 122 -16.46 -8.95 -5.26
CA ASP A 122 -15.16 -9.09 -4.61
C ASP A 122 -14.11 -9.52 -5.62
N TYR A 123 -13.01 -8.79 -5.63
CA TYR A 123 -11.82 -9.08 -6.41
C TYR A 123 -10.71 -9.53 -5.48
N LYS A 124 -10.10 -10.65 -5.84
CA LYS A 124 -9.00 -11.27 -5.12
C LYS A 124 -7.68 -11.03 -5.84
N PHE A 125 -6.76 -10.34 -5.18
CA PHE A 125 -5.40 -10.06 -5.68
C PHE A 125 -4.45 -11.06 -5.05
N LEU A 126 -3.67 -11.74 -5.87
CA LEU A 126 -2.79 -12.83 -5.47
C LEU A 126 -1.37 -12.57 -5.98
N ALA A 127 -0.37 -12.84 -5.13
CA ALA A 127 1.02 -12.91 -5.56
C ALA A 127 1.69 -14.10 -4.86
N SER A 128 2.45 -14.90 -5.62
CA SER A 128 3.18 -16.06 -5.12
C SER A 128 4.47 -16.29 -5.90
N PRO A 129 5.52 -16.84 -5.28
CA PRO A 129 6.71 -17.19 -6.01
C PRO A 129 6.43 -18.36 -6.96
N THR A 130 7.06 -18.38 -8.14
CA THR A 130 6.86 -19.42 -9.14
C THR A 130 7.63 -20.73 -8.85
N GLU A 131 8.75 -20.62 -8.14
CA GLU A 131 9.69 -21.73 -7.91
C GLU A 131 9.90 -22.05 -6.43
N GLY A 132 9.03 -21.53 -5.56
CA GLY A 132 9.20 -21.59 -4.10
C GLY A 132 10.03 -20.42 -3.59
N GLY A 133 10.20 -20.34 -2.26
CA GLY A 133 10.85 -19.21 -1.60
C GLY A 133 9.86 -18.19 -1.06
N GLU A 134 10.35 -16.99 -0.77
CA GLU A 134 9.56 -15.88 -0.23
C GLU A 134 9.42 -14.77 -1.27
N ILE A 135 8.28 -14.10 -1.26
CA ILE A 135 8.10 -12.84 -1.99
C ILE A 135 8.57 -11.67 -1.11
N ASP A 136 9.12 -10.64 -1.75
CA ASP A 136 9.35 -9.30 -1.18
C ASP A 136 8.90 -8.30 -2.25
N ILE A 137 7.71 -7.74 -2.07
CA ILE A 137 7.08 -6.88 -3.07
C ILE A 137 6.58 -5.57 -2.47
N ASP A 138 6.69 -4.50 -3.24
CA ASP A 138 5.83 -3.33 -3.09
C ASP A 138 4.70 -3.45 -4.10
N PHE A 139 3.51 -2.94 -3.77
CA PHE A 139 2.35 -3.11 -4.64
C PHE A 139 1.38 -1.93 -4.61
N LYS A 140 0.61 -1.82 -5.69
CA LYS A 140 -0.50 -0.88 -5.85
C LYS A 140 -1.71 -1.60 -6.41
N ILE A 141 -2.89 -1.18 -5.97
CA ILE A 141 -4.17 -1.62 -6.54
C ILE A 141 -4.94 -0.36 -6.90
N VAL A 142 -5.28 -0.23 -8.18
CA VAL A 142 -5.90 0.98 -8.73
C VAL A 142 -7.11 0.58 -9.56
N GLN A 143 -8.23 1.25 -9.33
CA GLN A 143 -9.41 1.15 -10.18
C GLN A 143 -9.43 2.35 -11.13
N SER A 144 -9.63 2.13 -12.43
CA SER A 144 -9.57 3.13 -13.49
C SER A 144 -10.60 2.90 -14.59
N ASN A 145 -10.73 3.86 -15.49
CA ASN A 145 -11.53 3.77 -16.71
C ASN A 145 -10.67 3.49 -17.92
#